data_d0670a041186921d190200b02e0709ec
#
_entry.id   d0670a041186921d190200b02e0709ec
#
_cell.length_a   1.000
_cell.length_b   1.000
_cell.length_c   1.000
_cell.angle_alpha   90.00
_cell.angle_beta   90.00
_cell.angle_gamma   90.00
#
_symmetry.space_group_name_H-M   'P 1'
#
loop_
_entity.id
_entity.type
_entity.pdbx_description
1 polymer ?
#
loop_
_entity_poly.entity_id
_entity_poly.type
_entity_poly.pdbx_seq_one_letter_code
_entity_poly.pdbx_strand_id
1 'polypeptide(L)'
;FEYYGEHLSVRMNNKAKFIVLYDTFWKKYPAGNLEMVSLARNAVNRANIAYNGFKLFYTFVKDTMWIHCNTCELLIPEIPGLEDYFKGILESFLYSHKAFDDVMFELMEEEGKKGQ
;
A
#
# COMPACT_ATOMS: atom_id res chain seq x y z
N PHE A 1 -6.59 -12.35 7.06
CA PHE A 1 -7.24 -11.85 8.28
C PHE A 1 -7.67 -10.40 8.11
N GLU A 2 -8.55 -9.95 8.97
CA GLU A 2 -9.03 -8.58 8.99
C GLU A 2 -8.38 -7.79 10.13
N TYR A 3 -8.04 -6.52 9.85
CA TYR A 3 -7.54 -5.60 10.84
C TYR A 3 -8.07 -4.20 10.49
N TYR A 4 -8.86 -3.64 11.39
CA TYR A 4 -9.56 -2.37 11.18
C TYR A 4 -10.33 -2.33 9.85
N GLY A 5 -11.04 -3.43 9.55
CA GLY A 5 -11.86 -3.52 8.35
C GLY A 5 -11.12 -3.85 7.07
N GLU A 6 -9.79 -3.97 7.11
CA GLU A 6 -8.98 -4.30 5.95
C GLU A 6 -8.64 -5.79 5.92
N HIS A 7 -8.68 -6.38 4.73
CA HIS A 7 -8.29 -7.78 4.52
C HIS A 7 -6.80 -7.84 4.22
N LEU A 8 -6.02 -8.29 5.19
CA LEU A 8 -4.58 -8.39 5.07
C LEU A 8 -4.15 -9.85 4.95
N SER A 9 -3.17 -10.10 4.12
CA SER A 9 -2.56 -11.41 4.00
C SER A 9 -1.16 -11.39 4.60
N VAL A 10 -0.78 -12.50 5.22
CA VAL A 10 0.49 -12.63 5.91
C VAL A 10 1.24 -13.83 5.36
N ARG A 11 2.49 -13.63 5.04
CA ARG A 11 3.39 -14.69 4.66
C ARG A 11 4.57 -14.71 5.63
N MET A 12 4.85 -15.87 6.20
CA MET A 12 5.96 -16.05 7.14
C MET A 12 6.93 -17.10 6.59
N ASN A 13 8.21 -16.83 6.76
CA ASN A 13 9.25 -17.79 6.41
C ASN A 13 10.12 -18.01 7.65
N ASN A 14 9.98 -19.18 8.27
CA ASN A 14 10.70 -19.53 9.49
C ASN A 14 12.21 -19.54 9.32
N LYS A 15 12.70 -19.87 8.12
CA LYS A 15 14.13 -19.90 7.84
C LYS A 15 14.70 -18.50 7.65
N ALA A 16 13.96 -17.61 7.00
CA ALA A 16 14.41 -16.26 6.71
C ALA A 16 14.14 -15.27 7.83
N LYS A 17 13.28 -15.65 8.80
CA LYS A 17 12.91 -14.81 9.96
C LYS A 17 12.27 -13.48 9.56
N PHE A 18 11.53 -13.48 8.46
CA PHE A 18 10.78 -12.31 8.01
C PHE A 18 9.28 -12.58 8.03
N ILE A 19 8.54 -11.50 8.20
CA ILE A 19 7.11 -11.50 7.96
C ILE A 19 6.83 -10.56 6.79
N VAL A 20 6.00 -11.01 5.86
CA VAL A 20 5.54 -10.18 4.75
C VAL A 20 4.04 -9.97 4.94
N LEU A 21 3.65 -8.72 5.00
CA LEU A 21 2.24 -8.33 5.00
C LEU A 21 1.92 -7.78 3.61
N TYR A 22 0.78 -8.15 3.08
CA TYR A 22 0.36 -7.63 1.79
C TYR A 22 -1.14 -7.52 1.71
N ASP A 23 -1.59 -6.52 0.93
CA ASP A 23 -2.98 -6.30 0.61
C ASP A 23 -3.02 -6.08 -0.90
N THR A 24 -3.51 -7.08 -1.62
CA THR A 24 -3.35 -7.12 -3.06
C THR A 24 -4.52 -6.51 -3.83
N PHE A 25 -5.72 -6.55 -3.30
CA PHE A 25 -6.89 -6.15 -4.08
C PHE A 25 -7.73 -5.12 -3.33
N TRP A 26 -7.08 -4.10 -2.77
CA TRP A 26 -7.78 -3.12 -1.94
C TRP A 26 -8.31 -1.92 -2.73
N LYS A 27 -7.73 -1.61 -3.87
CA LYS A 27 -8.16 -0.48 -4.69
C LYS A 27 -8.02 -0.80 -6.16
N LYS A 28 -8.98 -0.35 -6.96
CA LYS A 28 -8.98 -0.62 -8.38
C LYS A 28 -9.50 0.56 -9.18
N TYR A 29 -9.05 0.64 -10.43
CA TYR A 29 -9.52 1.62 -11.40
C TYR A 29 -9.74 0.93 -12.75
N PRO A 30 -10.75 1.38 -13.54
CA PRO A 30 -10.89 0.86 -14.91
C PRO A 30 -9.66 1.23 -15.74
N ALA A 31 -9.07 0.25 -16.43
CA ALA A 31 -7.88 0.48 -17.25
C ALA A 31 -8.16 1.41 -18.41
N GLY A 32 -9.41 1.50 -18.87
CA GLY A 32 -9.79 2.41 -19.96
C GLY A 32 -9.86 3.87 -19.55
N ASN A 33 -9.89 4.16 -18.25
CA ASN A 33 -9.87 5.54 -17.77
C ASN A 33 -8.42 6.01 -17.66
N LEU A 34 -7.89 6.50 -18.78
CA LEU A 34 -6.47 6.86 -18.90
C LEU A 34 -6.05 7.95 -17.93
N GLU A 35 -6.94 8.90 -17.64
CA GLU A 35 -6.66 9.98 -16.70
C GLU A 35 -6.45 9.42 -15.29
N MET A 36 -7.37 8.55 -14.81
CA MET A 36 -7.26 7.96 -13.49
C MET A 36 -6.06 7.00 -13.39
N VAL A 37 -5.79 6.24 -14.45
CA VAL A 37 -4.62 5.36 -14.49
C VAL A 37 -3.34 6.17 -14.36
N SER A 38 -3.23 7.29 -15.08
CA SER A 38 -2.06 8.16 -14.99
C SER A 38 -1.90 8.74 -13.59
N LEU A 39 -2.99 9.21 -12.99
CA LEU A 39 -2.96 9.75 -11.64
C LEU A 39 -2.54 8.68 -10.62
N ALA A 40 -3.10 7.48 -10.74
CA ALA A 40 -2.78 6.39 -9.82
C ALA A 40 -1.31 5.95 -9.93
N ARG A 41 -0.76 5.90 -11.14
CA ARG A 41 0.66 5.59 -11.35
C ARG A 41 1.56 6.64 -10.68
N ASN A 42 1.21 7.92 -10.85
CA ASN A 42 1.95 9.00 -10.21
C ASN A 42 1.81 8.94 -8.68
N ALA A 43 0.63 8.59 -8.18
CA ALA A 43 0.39 8.46 -6.74
C ALA A 43 1.23 7.34 -6.14
N VAL A 44 1.31 6.19 -6.81
CA VAL A 44 2.15 5.08 -6.36
C VAL A 44 3.61 5.52 -6.26
N ASN A 45 4.11 6.17 -7.30
CA ASN A 45 5.50 6.63 -7.32
C ASN A 45 5.77 7.67 -6.23
N ARG A 46 4.89 8.67 -6.12
CA ARG A 46 5.06 9.76 -5.16
C ARG A 46 4.97 9.26 -3.72
N ALA A 47 4.02 8.38 -3.42
CA ALA A 47 3.87 7.83 -2.08
C ALA A 47 5.08 6.98 -1.69
N ASN A 48 5.62 6.17 -2.61
CA ASN A 48 6.82 5.38 -2.35
C ASN A 48 8.05 6.25 -2.07
N ILE A 49 8.14 7.41 -2.70
CA ILE A 49 9.24 8.36 -2.46
C ILE A 49 9.08 9.03 -1.10
N ALA A 50 7.85 9.41 -0.76
CA ALA A 50 7.58 10.19 0.46
C ALA A 50 7.56 9.36 1.74
N TYR A 51 7.22 8.08 1.65
CA TYR A 51 6.99 7.24 2.82
C TYR A 51 7.85 5.99 2.76
N ASN A 52 8.38 5.60 3.93
CA ASN A 52 9.10 4.34 4.11
C ASN A 52 8.20 3.39 4.89
N GLY A 53 8.48 2.12 4.92
CA GLY A 53 7.73 1.16 5.71
C GLY A 53 6.71 0.36 4.94
N PHE A 54 6.45 0.72 3.70
CA PHE A 54 5.61 -0.07 2.81
C PHE A 54 6.02 0.20 1.37
N LYS A 55 5.57 -0.69 0.49
CA LYS A 55 5.78 -0.57 -0.95
C LYS A 55 4.43 -0.64 -1.64
N LEU A 56 4.15 0.35 -2.48
CA LEU A 56 2.99 0.35 -3.35
C LEU A 56 3.40 -0.06 -4.75
N PHE A 57 2.52 -0.78 -5.43
CA PHE A 57 2.73 -1.15 -6.83
C PHE A 57 1.39 -1.42 -7.48
N TYR A 58 1.37 -1.59 -8.79
CA TYR A 58 0.12 -1.85 -9.50
C TYR A 58 0.31 -2.96 -10.52
N THR A 59 -0.80 -3.61 -10.85
CA THR A 59 -0.86 -4.59 -11.92
C THR A 59 -2.12 -4.35 -12.74
N PHE A 60 -2.08 -4.81 -13.98
CA PHE A 60 -3.26 -4.81 -14.83
C PHE A 60 -3.72 -6.24 -15.02
N VAL A 61 -4.98 -6.47 -14.68
CA VAL A 61 -5.61 -7.78 -14.88
C VAL A 61 -6.88 -7.52 -15.69
N LYS A 62 -6.90 -8.00 -16.93
CA LYS A 62 -7.97 -7.73 -17.89
C LYS A 62 -8.11 -6.22 -18.06
N ASP A 63 -9.29 -5.67 -17.81
CA ASP A 63 -9.58 -4.25 -18.00
C ASP A 63 -9.49 -3.45 -16.71
N THR A 64 -8.78 -3.98 -15.70
CA THR A 64 -8.72 -3.37 -14.38
C THR A 64 -7.28 -3.16 -13.94
N MET A 65 -6.99 -1.94 -13.46
CA MET A 65 -5.74 -1.63 -12.78
C MET A 65 -5.96 -1.84 -11.27
N TRP A 66 -5.16 -2.71 -10.67
CA TRP A 66 -5.21 -2.98 -9.24
C TRP A 66 -4.03 -2.32 -8.54
N ILE A 67 -4.30 -1.70 -7.40
CA ILE A 67 -3.27 -1.14 -6.54
C ILE A 67 -3.02 -2.14 -5.41
N HIS A 68 -1.75 -2.41 -5.17
CA HIS A 68 -1.30 -3.37 -4.16
C HIS A 68 -0.35 -2.69 -3.20
N CYS A 69 -0.24 -3.24 -1.99
CA CYS A 69 0.80 -2.81 -1.07
C CYS A 69 1.38 -3.99 -0.31
N ASN A 70 2.65 -3.88 0.05
CA ASN A 70 3.30 -4.88 0.89
C ASN A 70 4.34 -4.23 1.78
N THR A 71 4.72 -4.96 2.83
CA THR A 71 5.88 -4.65 3.65
C THR A 71 6.56 -5.95 4.04
N CYS A 72 7.87 -5.91 4.23
CA CYS A 72 8.65 -7.06 4.67
C CYS A 72 9.48 -6.62 5.87
N GLU A 73 9.25 -7.26 7.01
CA GLU A 73 9.87 -6.87 8.27
C GLU A 73 10.48 -8.06 8.97
N LEU A 74 11.55 -7.80 9.73
CA LEU A 74 12.17 -8.82 10.56
C LEU A 74 11.19 -9.20 11.68
N LEU A 75 11.03 -10.50 11.90
CA LEU A 75 10.20 -11.00 12.99
C LEU A 75 10.87 -12.21 13.63
N ILE A 76 11.44 -11.99 14.81
CA ILE A 76 12.09 -13.06 15.58
C ILE A 76 11.55 -13.03 17.02
N PRO A 77 11.49 -14.20 17.70
CA PRO A 77 10.93 -14.24 19.07
C PRO A 77 11.70 -13.41 20.07
N GLU A 78 12.98 -13.13 19.82
CA GLU A 78 13.86 -12.40 20.72
C GLU A 78 13.63 -10.90 20.76
N ILE A 79 12.78 -10.36 19.88
CA ILE A 79 12.48 -8.93 19.86
C ILE A 79 11.75 -8.54 21.16
N PRO A 80 12.30 -7.60 21.96
CA PRO A 80 11.59 -7.15 23.17
C PRO A 80 10.26 -6.50 22.79
N GLY A 81 9.19 -6.83 23.54
CA GLY A 81 7.88 -6.29 23.24
C GLY A 81 7.34 -6.72 21.89
N LEU A 82 7.49 -7.99 21.54
CA LEU A 82 7.14 -8.52 20.22
C LEU A 82 5.71 -8.18 19.81
N GLU A 83 4.76 -8.25 20.73
CA GLU A 83 3.36 -7.94 20.42
C GLU A 83 3.18 -6.48 19.99
N ASP A 84 3.76 -5.56 20.75
CA ASP A 84 3.70 -4.13 20.43
C ASP A 84 4.45 -3.82 19.13
N TYR A 85 5.59 -4.48 18.92
CA TYR A 85 6.34 -4.37 17.68
C TYR A 85 5.50 -4.78 16.48
N PHE A 86 4.81 -5.90 16.58
CA PHE A 86 3.95 -6.40 15.49
C PHE A 86 2.78 -5.46 15.25
N LYS A 87 2.15 -4.93 16.31
CA LYS A 87 1.08 -3.95 16.17
C LYS A 87 1.57 -2.69 15.45
N GLY A 88 2.79 -2.25 15.76
CA GLY A 88 3.40 -1.10 15.08
C GLY A 88 3.58 -1.35 13.59
N ILE A 89 3.99 -2.55 13.22
CA ILE A 89 4.11 -2.94 11.80
C ILE A 89 2.74 -2.87 11.12
N LEU A 90 1.70 -3.42 11.76
CA LEU A 90 0.35 -3.40 11.20
C LEU A 90 -0.18 -1.98 11.00
N GLU A 91 0.02 -1.12 11.98
CA GLU A 91 -0.42 0.28 11.89
C GLU A 91 0.30 1.03 10.78
N SER A 92 1.62 0.87 10.68
CA SER A 92 2.40 1.45 9.58
C SER A 92 1.93 0.96 8.23
N PHE A 93 1.64 -0.34 8.14
CA PHE A 93 1.19 -0.94 6.89
C PHE A 93 -0.19 -0.39 6.48
N LEU A 94 -1.11 -0.25 7.43
CA LEU A 94 -2.42 0.33 7.14
C LEU A 94 -2.33 1.79 6.68
N TYR A 95 -1.32 2.51 7.15
CA TYR A 95 -1.09 3.87 6.73
C TYR A 95 -0.84 3.98 5.22
N SER A 96 -0.41 2.89 4.57
CA SER A 96 -0.19 2.89 3.14
C SER A 96 -1.44 3.27 2.35
N HIS A 97 -2.62 2.85 2.80
CA HIS A 97 -3.88 3.19 2.16
C HIS A 97 -4.15 4.68 2.25
N LYS A 98 -3.98 5.24 3.45
CA LYS A 98 -4.17 6.68 3.66
C LYS A 98 -3.15 7.49 2.85
N ALA A 99 -1.90 7.05 2.83
CA ALA A 99 -0.85 7.74 2.08
C ALA A 99 -1.17 7.80 0.59
N PHE A 100 -1.63 6.69 0.02
CA PHE A 100 -2.03 6.66 -1.38
C PHE A 100 -3.21 7.59 -1.63
N ASP A 101 -4.24 7.52 -0.81
CA ASP A 101 -5.45 8.33 -1.00
C ASP A 101 -5.15 9.82 -0.85
N ASP A 102 -4.29 10.19 0.11
CA ASP A 102 -3.88 11.59 0.30
C ASP A 102 -3.13 12.12 -0.93
N VAL A 103 -2.23 11.32 -1.49
CA VAL A 103 -1.47 11.71 -2.68
C VAL A 103 -2.39 11.79 -3.91
N MET A 104 -3.34 10.85 -4.04
CA MET A 104 -4.33 10.93 -5.13
C MET A 104 -5.13 12.21 -5.04
N PHE A 105 -5.57 12.57 -3.85
CA PHE A 105 -6.32 13.81 -3.64
C PHE A 105 -5.51 15.04 -4.05
N GLU A 106 -4.23 15.09 -3.64
CA GLU A 106 -3.33 16.19 -4.03
C GLU A 106 -3.16 16.29 -5.53
N LEU A 107 -2.97 15.13 -6.20
CA LEU A 107 -2.81 15.10 -7.67
C LEU A 107 -4.08 15.54 -8.39
N MET A 108 -5.24 15.15 -7.88
CA MET A 108 -6.52 15.58 -8.45
C MET A 108 -6.72 17.09 -8.31
N GLU A 109 -6.31 17.66 -7.19
CA GLU A 109 -6.36 19.11 -6.99
C GLU A 109 -5.42 19.83 -7.97
N GLU A 110 -4.21 19.32 -8.18
CA GLU A 110 -3.26 19.89 -9.13
C GLU A 110 -3.84 19.90 -10.56
N GLU A 111 -4.48 18.80 -10.95
CA GLU A 111 -5.12 18.70 -12.27
C GLU A 111 -6.28 19.70 -12.42
N GLY A 112 -7.08 19.85 -11.37
CA GLY A 112 -8.16 20.83 -11.36
C GLY A 112 -7.65 22.25 -11.55
N LYS A 113 -6.52 22.59 -10.93
CA LYS A 113 -5.90 23.89 -11.06
C LYS A 113 -5.34 24.12 -12.46
N LYS A 114 -4.77 23.09 -13.08
CA LYS A 114 -4.24 23.18 -14.45
C LYS A 114 -5.35 23.38 -15.47
N GLY A 115 -6.54 22.87 -15.19
CA GLY A 115 -7.70 23.02 -16.05
C GLY A 115 -8.35 24.39 -16.01
N GLN A 116 -7.87 25.24 -15.14
CA GLN A 116 -8.35 26.63 -15.01
C GLN A 116 -7.37 27.58 -15.69
#